data_9d9d43ea8ab51307ec3528a9b8f00554
#
_entry.id   9d9d43ea8ab51307ec3528a9b8f00554
#
_cell.length_a   1.000
_cell.length_b   1.000
_cell.length_c   1.000
_cell.angle_alpha   90.00
_cell.angle_beta   90.00
_cell.angle_gamma   90.00
#
_symmetry.space_group_name_H-M   'P 1'
#
loop_
_entity.id
_entity.type
_entity.pdbx_description
1 polymer ?
#
loop_
_entity_poly.entity_id
_entity_poly.type
_entity_poly.pdbx_seq_one_letter_code
_entity_poly.pdbx_strand_id
1 'polypeptide(L)'
;MKFLENYTSDWMELLNFYSVPFRAKFIPAKIWKDLDKYRNDSVGLGNYVKKWRTKIDWRKEPSKSKRYLTAVSIAGEYDIEKRQCCLIIFTDYFDTFPFTENTWNSFKFRLITCLQHEIIHYMQYDRRDDRWSEYVVPYKKVPNKKKNSERQYLSEFDEIQAYAHCILMDFKSRRPNMEVEKLLNRCKTHRDSRTLHYFLKTFDYDFKNNAAIPKLMQQIVKWDRKYEKTIRRQSRPK
;
A
#
# COMPACT_ATOMS: atom_id res chain seq x y z
N MET A 1 -1.96 16.95 -14.47
CA MET A 1 -2.51 15.81 -13.75
C MET A 1 -2.88 14.71 -14.74
N LYS A 2 -1.87 14.21 -15.51
CA LYS A 2 -1.99 13.11 -16.51
C LYS A 2 -1.51 11.79 -15.91
N PHE A 3 -2.06 11.39 -14.76
CA PHE A 3 -1.44 10.35 -13.93
C PHE A 3 -2.01 8.96 -14.13
N LEU A 4 -3.12 8.83 -14.85
CA LEU A 4 -3.89 7.59 -14.91
C LEU A 4 -4.33 7.18 -16.32
N GLU A 5 -3.92 7.93 -17.35
CA GLU A 5 -4.36 7.65 -18.73
C GLU A 5 -3.67 6.46 -19.40
N ASN A 6 -2.60 5.90 -18.77
CA ASN A 6 -1.80 4.81 -19.34
C ASN A 6 -1.71 3.60 -18.40
N TYR A 7 -2.80 3.15 -17.80
CA TYR A 7 -2.83 1.78 -17.27
C TYR A 7 -3.00 0.81 -18.44
N THR A 8 -1.88 0.50 -19.08
CA THR A 8 -1.79 -0.48 -20.16
C THR A 8 -2.00 -1.89 -19.63
N SER A 9 -2.21 -2.87 -20.53
CA SER A 9 -2.22 -4.31 -20.21
C SER A 9 -1.01 -4.72 -19.36
N ASP A 10 0.15 -4.14 -19.66
CA ASP A 10 1.43 -4.40 -18.99
C ASP A 10 1.38 -4.04 -17.49
N TRP A 11 0.66 -2.98 -17.11
CA TRP A 11 0.50 -2.61 -15.71
C TRP A 11 -0.36 -3.63 -14.95
N MET A 12 -1.38 -4.19 -15.60
CA MET A 12 -2.24 -5.23 -15.01
C MET A 12 -1.49 -6.53 -14.78
N GLU A 13 -0.58 -6.90 -15.69
CA GLU A 13 0.32 -8.04 -15.54
C GLU A 13 1.29 -7.79 -14.38
N LEU A 14 1.87 -6.60 -14.28
CA LEU A 14 2.72 -6.20 -13.17
C LEU A 14 1.99 -6.25 -11.82
N LEU A 15 0.74 -5.81 -11.77
CA LEU A 15 -0.09 -5.89 -10.57
C LEU A 15 -0.25 -7.34 -10.09
N ASN A 16 -0.50 -8.27 -11.02
CA ASN A 16 -0.58 -9.69 -10.68
C ASN A 16 0.77 -10.24 -10.23
N PHE A 17 1.81 -9.79 -10.88
CA PHE A 17 3.18 -10.20 -10.63
C PHE A 17 3.65 -9.81 -9.21
N TYR A 18 3.41 -8.57 -8.81
CA TYR A 18 3.72 -8.07 -7.47
C TYR A 18 2.61 -8.37 -6.44
N SER A 19 1.72 -9.32 -6.75
CA SER A 19 0.66 -9.70 -5.82
C SER A 19 1.21 -10.46 -4.61
N VAL A 20 0.69 -10.12 -3.45
CA VAL A 20 0.98 -10.86 -2.22
C VAL A 20 0.20 -12.17 -2.27
N PRO A 21 0.85 -13.34 -2.07
CA PRO A 21 0.13 -14.61 -1.99
C PRO A 21 -0.88 -14.58 -0.84
N PHE A 22 -2.12 -14.92 -1.13
CA PHE A 22 -3.17 -15.03 -0.13
C PHE A 22 -4.03 -16.28 -0.38
N ARG A 23 -4.55 -16.92 0.70
CA ARG A 23 -5.31 -18.16 0.60
C ARG A 23 -6.54 -18.07 -0.31
N ALA A 24 -7.15 -16.90 -0.42
CA ALA A 24 -8.35 -16.64 -1.22
C ALA A 24 -8.06 -16.21 -2.68
N LYS A 25 -6.93 -16.60 -3.27
CA LYS A 25 -6.56 -16.23 -4.63
C LYS A 25 -6.68 -14.72 -4.89
N PHE A 26 -5.92 -13.95 -4.15
CA PHE A 26 -5.84 -12.51 -4.36
C PHE A 26 -5.13 -12.23 -5.69
N ILE A 27 -5.89 -11.85 -6.72
CA ILE A 27 -5.40 -11.55 -8.07
C ILE A 27 -5.71 -10.08 -8.37
N PRO A 28 -4.76 -9.16 -8.17
CA PRO A 28 -4.99 -7.72 -8.28
C PRO A 28 -5.62 -7.27 -9.60
N ALA A 29 -5.19 -7.81 -10.74
CA ALA A 29 -5.77 -7.45 -12.03
C ALA A 29 -7.25 -7.90 -12.18
N LYS A 30 -7.60 -9.05 -11.63
CA LYS A 30 -9.00 -9.47 -11.58
C LYS A 30 -9.81 -8.56 -10.66
N ILE A 31 -9.27 -8.23 -9.49
CA ILE A 31 -9.90 -7.31 -8.54
C ILE A 31 -10.15 -5.96 -9.21
N TRP A 32 -9.15 -5.43 -9.91
CA TRP A 32 -9.25 -4.17 -10.64
C TRP A 32 -10.44 -4.14 -11.61
N LYS A 33 -10.60 -5.20 -12.42
CA LYS A 33 -11.72 -5.34 -13.35
C LYS A 33 -13.06 -5.50 -12.64
N ASP A 34 -13.09 -6.32 -11.59
CA ASP A 34 -14.32 -6.59 -10.84
C ASP A 34 -14.82 -5.34 -10.10
N LEU A 35 -13.91 -4.47 -9.64
CA LEU A 35 -14.27 -3.24 -8.91
C LEU A 35 -15.10 -2.27 -9.76
N ASP A 36 -14.97 -2.29 -11.08
CA ASP A 36 -15.75 -1.41 -11.96
C ASP A 36 -17.27 -1.64 -11.83
N LYS A 37 -17.70 -2.84 -11.44
CA LYS A 37 -19.10 -3.18 -11.17
C LYS A 37 -19.65 -2.45 -9.94
N TYR A 38 -18.80 -2.00 -9.04
CA TYR A 38 -19.16 -1.42 -7.75
C TYR A 38 -18.88 0.09 -7.67
N ARG A 39 -18.62 0.75 -8.80
CA ARG A 39 -18.24 2.17 -8.84
C ARG A 39 -19.21 3.09 -8.11
N ASN A 40 -20.51 2.78 -8.16
CA ASN A 40 -21.58 3.55 -7.50
C ASN A 40 -22.35 2.70 -6.47
N ASP A 41 -21.80 1.57 -6.05
CA ASP A 41 -22.43 0.63 -5.13
C ASP A 41 -21.50 0.33 -3.94
N SER A 42 -21.64 1.15 -2.89
CA SER A 42 -20.87 0.99 -1.67
C SER A 42 -21.19 -0.29 -0.90
N VAL A 43 -22.45 -0.76 -0.97
CA VAL A 43 -22.88 -2.00 -0.31
C VAL A 43 -22.30 -3.21 -1.04
N GLY A 44 -22.42 -3.22 -2.36
CA GLY A 44 -21.82 -4.24 -3.20
C GLY A 44 -20.32 -4.30 -3.06
N LEU A 45 -19.63 -3.15 -3.00
CA LEU A 45 -18.19 -3.09 -2.73
C LEU A 45 -17.83 -3.71 -1.38
N GLY A 46 -18.57 -3.37 -0.32
CA GLY A 46 -18.39 -3.94 1.02
C GLY A 46 -18.54 -5.46 1.01
N ASN A 47 -19.57 -5.97 0.32
CA ASN A 47 -19.76 -7.41 0.18
C ASN A 47 -18.67 -8.09 -0.68
N TYR A 48 -18.19 -7.41 -1.71
CA TYR A 48 -17.14 -7.94 -2.57
C TYR A 48 -15.82 -8.17 -1.82
N VAL A 49 -15.41 -7.25 -0.92
CA VAL A 49 -14.14 -7.37 -0.19
C VAL A 49 -14.19 -8.38 0.96
N LYS A 50 -15.37 -8.78 1.43
CA LYS A 50 -15.53 -9.80 2.50
C LYS A 50 -14.83 -11.13 2.17
N LYS A 51 -14.69 -11.49 0.89
CA LYS A 51 -13.99 -12.71 0.47
C LYS A 51 -12.51 -12.74 0.86
N TRP A 52 -11.91 -11.58 1.18
CA TRP A 52 -10.55 -11.49 1.71
C TRP A 52 -10.52 -11.21 3.22
N ARG A 53 -11.57 -11.57 3.93
CA ARG A 53 -11.71 -11.25 5.36
C ARG A 53 -11.56 -9.76 5.63
N THR A 54 -12.10 -8.94 4.74
CA THR A 54 -12.01 -7.50 4.81
C THR A 54 -13.39 -6.89 4.99
N LYS A 55 -13.51 -5.94 5.89
CA LYS A 55 -14.68 -5.05 5.99
C LYS A 55 -14.30 -3.64 5.57
N ILE A 56 -15.27 -2.88 5.10
CA ILE A 56 -15.12 -1.45 4.86
C ILE A 56 -15.85 -0.69 5.96
N ASP A 57 -15.15 0.25 6.57
CA ASP A 57 -15.69 1.24 7.48
C ASP A 57 -15.68 2.60 6.77
N TRP A 58 -16.87 3.12 6.49
CA TRP A 58 -17.04 4.40 5.83
C TRP A 58 -17.10 5.50 6.88
N ARG A 59 -16.18 6.46 6.81
CA ARG A 59 -16.12 7.58 7.76
C ARG A 59 -16.20 8.90 7.03
N LYS A 60 -16.98 9.83 7.59
CA LYS A 60 -16.92 11.24 7.18
C LYS A 60 -15.66 11.86 7.81
N GLU A 61 -14.80 12.41 6.98
CA GLU A 61 -13.70 13.23 7.47
C GLU A 61 -14.24 14.65 7.68
N PRO A 62 -14.11 15.24 8.88
CA PRO A 62 -14.45 16.66 9.02
C PRO A 62 -13.48 17.46 8.15
N SER A 63 -14.04 18.21 7.21
CA SER A 63 -13.30 18.96 6.20
C SER A 63 -12.36 19.99 6.85
N LYS A 64 -11.14 19.61 7.16
CA LYS A 64 -10.09 20.51 7.63
C LYS A 64 -9.35 21.23 6.50
N SER A 65 -9.58 20.86 5.26
CA SER A 65 -9.03 21.61 4.14
C SER A 65 -9.91 21.48 2.89
N LYS A 66 -10.56 22.56 2.50
CA LYS A 66 -11.23 22.73 1.20
C LYS A 66 -10.29 22.50 -0.02
N ARG A 67 -9.03 22.14 0.19
CA ARG A 67 -8.02 22.00 -0.88
C ARG A 67 -7.95 20.64 -1.54
N TYR A 68 -8.65 19.62 -1.02
CA TYR A 68 -8.60 18.26 -1.57
C TYR A 68 -10.00 17.70 -1.88
N LEU A 69 -10.79 18.48 -2.59
CA LEU A 69 -12.18 18.15 -3.00
C LEU A 69 -12.34 16.86 -3.82
N THR A 70 -11.28 16.11 -4.07
CA THR A 70 -11.31 14.90 -4.90
C THR A 70 -10.55 13.71 -4.33
N ALA A 71 -10.05 13.77 -3.11
CA ALA A 71 -9.21 12.71 -2.56
C ALA A 71 -10.00 11.84 -1.59
N VAL A 72 -10.42 10.68 -2.04
CA VAL A 72 -10.78 9.59 -1.14
C VAL A 72 -9.50 9.13 -0.45
N SER A 73 -9.47 9.24 0.88
CA SER A 73 -8.38 8.67 1.69
C SER A 73 -8.77 7.27 2.13
N ILE A 74 -7.84 6.33 2.05
CA ILE A 74 -8.02 4.96 2.50
C ILE A 74 -6.92 4.68 3.50
N ALA A 75 -7.32 4.22 4.69
CA ALA A 75 -6.43 3.63 5.68
C ALA A 75 -6.78 2.15 5.85
N GLY A 76 -5.81 1.35 6.25
CA GLY A 76 -6.02 -0.03 6.63
C GLY A 76 -5.69 -0.25 8.09
N GLU A 77 -6.29 -1.27 8.65
CA GLU A 77 -6.01 -1.77 9.98
C GLU A 77 -6.22 -3.27 9.97
N TYR A 78 -5.27 -4.02 10.52
CA TYR A 78 -5.44 -5.45 10.73
C TYR A 78 -5.90 -5.71 12.18
N ASP A 79 -7.16 -6.17 12.31
CA ASP A 79 -7.74 -6.58 13.59
C ASP A 79 -7.24 -8.02 13.91
N ILE A 80 -6.31 -8.09 14.85
CA ILE A 80 -5.65 -9.33 15.25
C ILE A 80 -6.66 -10.31 15.87
N GLU A 81 -7.53 -9.82 16.76
CA GLU A 81 -8.50 -10.66 17.47
C GLU A 81 -9.49 -11.30 16.51
N LYS A 82 -9.97 -10.54 15.54
CA LYS A 82 -10.91 -11.02 14.53
C LYS A 82 -10.24 -11.65 13.31
N ARG A 83 -8.91 -11.56 13.21
CA ARG A 83 -8.13 -11.95 12.03
C ARG A 83 -8.73 -11.37 10.75
N GLN A 84 -9.08 -10.10 10.79
CA GLN A 84 -9.80 -9.39 9.74
C GLN A 84 -9.10 -8.08 9.39
N CYS A 85 -8.98 -7.82 8.08
CA CYS A 85 -8.58 -6.50 7.60
C CYS A 85 -9.77 -5.53 7.71
N CYS A 86 -9.52 -4.32 8.17
CA CYS A 86 -10.48 -3.24 8.15
C CYS A 86 -9.96 -2.12 7.24
N LEU A 87 -10.69 -1.81 6.18
CA LEU A 87 -10.40 -0.67 5.33
C LEU A 87 -11.27 0.50 5.78
N ILE A 88 -10.64 1.55 6.24
CA ILE A 88 -11.30 2.79 6.62
C ILE A 88 -11.27 3.72 5.41
N ILE A 89 -12.44 4.03 4.85
CA ILE A 89 -12.57 4.91 3.70
C ILE A 89 -13.13 6.24 4.18
N PHE A 90 -12.30 7.28 4.09
CA PHE A 90 -12.70 8.63 4.40
C PHE A 90 -13.20 9.31 3.14
N THR A 91 -14.42 9.84 3.19
CA THR A 91 -15.01 10.61 2.10
C THR A 91 -15.45 11.96 2.63
N ASP A 92 -15.07 13.04 1.96
CA ASP A 92 -15.49 14.39 2.34
C ASP A 92 -16.99 14.62 2.10
N TYR A 93 -17.55 13.90 1.12
CA TYR A 93 -18.94 14.05 0.72
C TYR A 93 -19.53 12.70 0.33
N PHE A 94 -20.36 12.15 1.21
CA PHE A 94 -21.11 10.92 0.92
C PHE A 94 -22.25 11.10 -0.08
N ASP A 95 -22.66 12.34 -0.32
CA ASP A 95 -23.89 12.61 -1.08
C ASP A 95 -23.66 12.76 -2.58
N THR A 96 -22.41 12.69 -3.05
CA THR A 96 -22.09 12.78 -4.47
C THR A 96 -21.15 11.67 -4.92
N PHE A 97 -21.60 10.43 -4.83
CA PHE A 97 -21.13 9.47 -5.79
C PHE A 97 -21.76 9.88 -7.15
N PRO A 98 -20.97 10.38 -8.10
CA PRO A 98 -20.23 9.45 -8.95
C PRO A 98 -18.73 9.79 -8.98
N PHE A 99 -17.87 8.82 -8.74
CA PHE A 99 -16.47 8.96 -9.10
C PHE A 99 -16.36 9.24 -10.61
N THR A 100 -15.62 10.28 -10.98
CA THR A 100 -15.11 10.37 -12.35
C THR A 100 -14.22 9.15 -12.61
N GLU A 101 -14.00 8.80 -13.85
CA GLU A 101 -13.16 7.65 -14.20
C GLU A 101 -11.76 7.76 -13.57
N ASN A 102 -11.17 8.94 -13.62
CA ASN A 102 -9.84 9.19 -13.05
C ASN A 102 -9.81 9.06 -11.53
N THR A 103 -10.84 9.54 -10.82
CA THR A 103 -10.92 9.37 -9.36
C THR A 103 -11.20 7.93 -8.98
N TRP A 104 -11.99 7.20 -9.77
CA TRP A 104 -12.26 5.80 -9.57
C TRP A 104 -10.99 4.93 -9.77
N ASN A 105 -10.22 5.15 -10.81
CA ASN A 105 -8.97 4.46 -11.04
C ASN A 105 -7.94 4.72 -9.93
N SER A 106 -7.86 5.96 -9.45
CA SER A 106 -7.03 6.30 -8.29
C SER A 106 -7.49 5.60 -7.01
N PHE A 107 -8.79 5.50 -6.80
CA PHE A 107 -9.40 4.78 -5.70
C PHE A 107 -9.10 3.28 -5.77
N LYS A 108 -9.32 2.63 -6.92
CA LYS A 108 -9.02 1.20 -7.13
C LYS A 108 -7.55 0.89 -6.81
N PHE A 109 -6.62 1.72 -7.29
CA PHE A 109 -5.20 1.54 -7.00
C PHE A 109 -4.90 1.56 -5.50
N ARG A 110 -5.42 2.58 -4.80
CA ARG A 110 -5.23 2.72 -3.35
C ARG A 110 -5.87 1.58 -2.58
N LEU A 111 -7.08 1.19 -2.97
CA LEU A 111 -7.80 0.08 -2.35
C LEU A 111 -6.98 -1.22 -2.44
N ILE A 112 -6.49 -1.55 -3.64
CA ILE A 112 -5.70 -2.77 -3.85
C ILE A 112 -4.37 -2.70 -3.09
N THR A 113 -3.70 -1.54 -3.09
CA THR A 113 -2.43 -1.39 -2.38
C THR A 113 -2.62 -1.49 -0.87
N CYS A 114 -3.68 -0.89 -0.34
CA CYS A 114 -4.02 -0.99 1.07
C CYS A 114 -4.39 -2.42 1.46
N LEU A 115 -5.21 -3.10 0.67
CA LEU A 115 -5.53 -4.52 0.89
C LEU A 115 -4.26 -5.39 0.93
N GLN A 116 -3.31 -5.17 0.04
CA GLN A 116 -2.04 -5.92 0.06
C GLN A 116 -1.22 -5.63 1.31
N HIS A 117 -1.24 -4.39 1.80
CA HIS A 117 -0.59 -4.01 3.05
C HIS A 117 -1.14 -4.82 4.23
N GLU A 118 -2.44 -4.85 4.39
CA GLU A 118 -3.10 -5.59 5.47
C GLU A 118 -2.96 -7.12 5.34
N ILE A 119 -2.94 -7.63 4.11
CA ILE A 119 -2.65 -9.05 3.85
C ILE A 119 -1.22 -9.41 4.26
N ILE A 120 -0.26 -8.49 4.09
CA ILE A 120 1.11 -8.72 4.58
C ILE A 120 1.11 -8.85 6.10
N HIS A 121 0.39 -7.99 6.82
CA HIS A 121 0.25 -8.10 8.27
C HIS A 121 -0.39 -9.42 8.69
N TYR A 122 -1.48 -9.82 8.04
CA TYR A 122 -2.07 -11.14 8.26
C TYR A 122 -1.03 -12.26 8.10
N MET A 123 -0.24 -12.23 7.03
CA MET A 123 0.79 -13.26 6.77
C MET A 123 1.94 -13.22 7.78
N GLN A 124 2.31 -12.05 8.26
CA GLN A 124 3.34 -11.89 9.28
C GLN A 124 2.88 -12.50 10.60
N TYR A 125 1.65 -12.23 10.96
CA TYR A 125 1.00 -12.71 12.17
C TYR A 125 0.80 -14.24 12.13
N ASP A 126 0.22 -14.76 11.05
CA ASP A 126 0.00 -16.20 10.81
C ASP A 126 1.31 -17.02 10.90
N ARG A 127 2.43 -16.45 10.44
CA ARG A 127 3.76 -17.11 10.50
C ARG A 127 4.41 -17.13 11.89
N ARG A 128 3.92 -16.36 12.81
CA ARG A 128 4.43 -16.26 14.18
C ARG A 128 3.46 -16.82 15.22
N ASP A 129 2.62 -17.74 14.82
CA ASP A 129 1.62 -18.33 15.71
C ASP A 129 0.79 -17.26 16.44
N ASP A 130 0.27 -16.32 15.65
CA ASP A 130 -0.56 -15.22 16.12
C ASP A 130 0.15 -14.21 17.06
N ARG A 131 1.45 -14.02 16.86
CA ARG A 131 2.22 -13.02 17.60
C ARG A 131 2.68 -11.87 16.71
N TRP A 132 2.60 -10.67 17.24
CA TRP A 132 3.17 -9.49 16.58
C TRP A 132 4.68 -9.42 16.79
N SER A 133 5.40 -8.74 15.90
CA SER A 133 6.82 -8.51 16.09
C SER A 133 7.06 -7.41 17.10
N GLU A 134 7.76 -7.69 18.17
CA GLU A 134 8.22 -6.67 19.12
C GLU A 134 9.45 -5.89 18.63
N TYR A 135 10.00 -6.28 17.48
CA TYR A 135 11.21 -5.67 16.96
C TYR A 135 10.95 -4.33 16.32
N VAL A 136 11.42 -3.28 16.98
CA VAL A 136 11.43 -1.90 16.50
C VAL A 136 12.84 -1.53 16.06
N VAL A 137 12.98 -1.09 14.81
CA VAL A 137 14.27 -0.65 14.27
C VAL A 137 14.67 0.68 14.93
N PRO A 138 15.93 0.83 15.38
CA PRO A 138 16.37 2.05 16.06
C PRO A 138 16.14 3.32 15.25
N TYR A 139 15.62 4.35 15.91
CA TYR A 139 15.36 5.67 15.32
C TYR A 139 15.67 6.80 16.31
N LYS A 140 15.97 7.98 15.76
CA LYS A 140 16.20 9.18 16.56
C LYS A 140 14.89 9.79 17.05
N LYS A 141 14.74 9.92 18.37
CA LYS A 141 13.63 10.64 18.99
C LYS A 141 13.76 12.16 18.78
N VAL A 142 12.64 12.84 18.73
CA VAL A 142 12.54 14.30 18.62
C VAL A 142 11.61 14.85 19.69
N PRO A 143 11.66 16.15 20.06
CA PRO A 143 10.80 16.72 21.09
C PRO A 143 9.29 16.59 20.84
N ASN A 144 8.89 16.48 19.57
CA ASN A 144 7.49 16.37 19.16
C ASN A 144 6.94 14.96 19.43
N LYS A 145 6.05 14.82 20.44
CA LYS A 145 5.43 13.54 20.84
C LYS A 145 4.69 12.84 19.68
N LYS A 146 3.88 13.59 18.92
CA LYS A 146 3.15 13.04 17.78
C LYS A 146 4.08 12.45 16.72
N LYS A 147 5.14 13.18 16.40
CA LYS A 147 6.17 12.73 15.44
C LYS A 147 6.93 11.50 15.96
N ASN A 148 7.17 11.42 17.27
CA ASN A 148 7.80 10.23 17.86
C ASN A 148 6.90 9.00 17.78
N SER A 149 5.60 9.13 18.05
CA SER A 149 4.65 8.01 17.88
C SER A 149 4.61 7.53 16.43
N GLU A 150 4.63 8.45 15.48
CA GLU A 150 4.66 8.13 14.05
C GLU A 150 5.98 7.46 13.65
N ARG A 151 7.13 7.92 14.17
CA ARG A 151 8.44 7.29 13.97
C ARG A 151 8.50 5.89 14.58
N GLN A 152 7.96 5.71 15.78
CA GLN A 152 7.88 4.42 16.44
C GLN A 152 7.12 3.44 15.57
N TYR A 153 5.91 3.79 15.15
CA TYR A 153 5.07 2.99 14.27
C TYR A 153 5.79 2.62 12.98
N LEU A 154 6.33 3.60 12.25
CA LEU A 154 7.07 3.35 11.01
C LEU A 154 8.41 2.61 11.20
N SER A 155 8.90 2.48 12.44
CA SER A 155 10.10 1.70 12.79
C SER A 155 9.79 0.26 13.20
N GLU A 156 8.53 -0.09 13.38
CA GLU A 156 8.13 -1.48 13.58
C GLU A 156 8.49 -2.31 12.35
N PHE A 157 9.12 -3.44 12.56
CA PHE A 157 9.67 -4.22 11.45
C PHE A 157 8.58 -4.72 10.49
N ASP A 158 7.41 -5.02 11.02
CA ASP A 158 6.26 -5.46 10.25
C ASP A 158 5.75 -4.34 9.34
N GLU A 159 5.67 -3.12 9.86
CA GLU A 159 5.32 -1.93 9.09
C GLU A 159 6.34 -1.63 7.99
N ILE A 160 7.64 -1.72 8.31
CA ILE A 160 8.70 -1.55 7.32
C ILE A 160 8.54 -2.52 6.15
N GLN A 161 8.19 -3.78 6.41
CA GLN A 161 7.99 -4.77 5.35
C GLN A 161 6.75 -4.47 4.50
N ALA A 162 5.64 -4.07 5.12
CA ALA A 162 4.39 -3.75 4.44
C ALA A 162 4.54 -2.44 3.61
N TYR A 163 5.12 -1.38 4.19
CA TYR A 163 5.43 -0.15 3.47
C TYR A 163 6.41 -0.35 2.32
N ALA A 164 7.41 -1.21 2.50
CA ALA A 164 8.35 -1.54 1.42
C ALA A 164 7.64 -2.12 0.20
N HIS A 165 6.65 -2.99 0.41
CA HIS A 165 5.82 -3.51 -0.68
C HIS A 165 4.99 -2.42 -1.36
N CYS A 166 4.33 -1.54 -0.60
CA CYS A 166 3.56 -0.42 -1.13
C CYS A 166 4.42 0.51 -2.00
N ILE A 167 5.65 0.81 -1.54
CA ILE A 167 6.59 1.65 -2.28
C ILE A 167 7.05 0.97 -3.56
N LEU A 168 7.32 -0.33 -3.52
CA LEU A 168 7.64 -1.10 -4.71
C LEU A 168 6.51 -1.04 -5.74
N MET A 169 5.25 -1.18 -5.29
CA MET A 169 4.08 -1.04 -6.16
C MET A 169 3.98 0.36 -6.77
N ASP A 170 4.19 1.42 -5.96
CA ASP A 170 4.25 2.80 -6.46
C ASP A 170 5.32 2.97 -7.55
N PHE A 171 6.50 2.42 -7.37
CA PHE A 171 7.58 2.50 -8.35
C PHE A 171 7.25 1.76 -9.64
N LYS A 172 6.85 0.51 -9.52
CA LYS A 172 6.61 -0.34 -10.69
C LYS A 172 5.37 0.10 -11.46
N SER A 173 4.36 0.67 -10.82
CA SER A 173 3.20 1.25 -11.50
C SER A 173 3.56 2.45 -12.39
N ARG A 174 4.65 3.16 -12.08
CA ARG A 174 5.09 4.34 -12.84
C ARG A 174 6.24 4.04 -13.79
N ARG A 175 7.08 3.08 -13.45
CA ARG A 175 8.31 2.76 -14.17
C ARG A 175 8.58 1.25 -14.14
N PRO A 176 7.74 0.47 -14.84
CA PRO A 176 7.74 -1.00 -14.76
C PRO A 176 9.10 -1.61 -15.10
N ASN A 177 9.79 -1.05 -16.10
CA ASN A 177 11.04 -1.58 -16.63
C ASN A 177 12.30 -1.04 -15.94
N MET A 178 12.15 -0.18 -14.91
CA MET A 178 13.32 0.38 -14.23
C MET A 178 13.71 -0.48 -13.04
N GLU A 179 15.01 -0.71 -12.89
CA GLU A 179 15.58 -1.38 -11.73
C GLU A 179 15.30 -0.59 -10.46
N VAL A 180 14.91 -1.29 -9.39
CA VAL A 180 14.51 -0.65 -8.12
C VAL A 180 15.66 0.09 -7.48
N GLU A 181 16.88 -0.42 -7.54
CA GLU A 181 18.07 0.28 -7.04
C GLU A 181 18.27 1.63 -7.74
N LYS A 182 18.04 1.72 -9.05
CA LYS A 182 18.09 2.99 -9.79
C LYS A 182 16.98 3.96 -9.36
N LEU A 183 15.77 3.43 -9.09
CA LEU A 183 14.66 4.23 -8.58
C LEU A 183 14.97 4.79 -7.19
N LEU A 184 15.50 3.98 -6.28
CA LEU A 184 15.87 4.39 -4.93
C LEU A 184 16.95 5.47 -4.94
N ASN A 185 17.97 5.35 -5.79
CA ASN A 185 19.03 6.33 -5.92
C ASN A 185 18.56 7.68 -6.49
N ARG A 186 17.48 7.69 -7.27
CA ARG A 186 16.89 8.90 -7.87
C ARG A 186 15.75 9.47 -7.07
N CYS A 187 15.20 8.73 -6.13
CA CYS A 187 13.99 9.08 -5.40
C CYS A 187 14.27 10.18 -4.38
N LYS A 188 14.09 11.43 -4.80
CA LYS A 188 14.26 12.62 -3.95
C LYS A 188 12.98 13.40 -3.72
N THR A 189 11.88 13.03 -4.42
CA THR A 189 10.66 13.81 -4.41
C THR A 189 9.42 12.93 -4.25
N HIS A 190 8.31 13.53 -3.79
CA HIS A 190 7.00 12.89 -3.71
C HIS A 190 6.45 12.43 -5.07
N ARG A 191 7.07 12.87 -6.19
CA ARG A 191 6.66 12.46 -7.53
C ARG A 191 7.00 11.01 -7.86
N ASP A 192 8.02 10.48 -7.22
CA ASP A 192 8.49 9.11 -7.48
C ASP A 192 7.67 8.08 -6.67
N SER A 193 7.47 8.31 -5.38
CA SER A 193 6.52 7.59 -4.54
C SER A 193 6.06 8.47 -3.39
N ARG A 194 4.74 8.63 -3.25
CA ARG A 194 4.18 9.40 -2.11
C ARG A 194 4.44 8.69 -0.80
N THR A 195 4.35 7.38 -0.81
CA THR A 195 4.57 6.52 0.36
C THR A 195 6.02 6.61 0.84
N LEU A 196 6.99 6.53 -0.08
CA LEU A 196 8.40 6.71 0.29
C LEU A 196 8.67 8.14 0.79
N HIS A 197 8.13 9.15 0.11
CA HIS A 197 8.30 10.54 0.54
C HIS A 197 7.74 10.76 1.96
N TYR A 198 6.55 10.24 2.26
CA TYR A 198 5.96 10.29 3.60
C TYR A 198 6.89 9.67 4.63
N PHE A 199 7.39 8.46 4.37
CA PHE A 199 8.31 7.76 5.25
C PHE A 199 9.58 8.58 5.50
N LEU A 200 10.26 9.00 4.44
CA LEU A 200 11.49 9.80 4.55
C LEU A 200 11.28 11.12 5.29
N LYS A 201 10.17 11.81 5.03
CA LYS A 201 9.81 13.07 5.70
C LYS A 201 9.57 12.88 7.19
N THR A 202 8.95 11.78 7.61
CA THR A 202 8.74 11.47 9.03
C THR A 202 10.07 11.35 9.78
N PHE A 203 11.10 10.86 9.11
CA PHE A 203 12.46 10.76 9.66
C PHE A 203 13.38 11.91 9.25
N ASP A 204 12.83 13.06 8.77
CA ASP A 204 13.59 14.25 8.36
C ASP A 204 14.68 13.97 7.33
N TYR A 205 14.55 12.90 6.53
CA TYR A 205 15.60 12.45 5.59
C TYR A 205 16.95 12.14 6.28
N ASP A 206 16.94 11.91 7.58
CA ASP A 206 18.17 11.65 8.35
C ASP A 206 18.52 10.16 8.31
N PHE A 207 19.21 9.76 7.25
CA PHE A 207 19.68 8.39 7.02
C PHE A 207 20.72 7.93 8.06
N LYS A 208 21.47 8.87 8.63
CA LYS A 208 22.57 8.57 9.54
C LYS A 208 22.07 8.11 10.91
N ASN A 209 21.04 8.79 11.42
CA ASN A 209 20.56 8.56 12.77
C ASN A 209 19.25 7.74 12.86
N ASN A 210 18.72 7.28 11.71
CA ASN A 210 17.50 6.52 11.66
C ASN A 210 17.70 5.24 10.82
N ALA A 211 18.00 4.13 11.50
CA ALA A 211 18.21 2.84 10.85
C ALA A 211 16.95 2.30 10.13
N ALA A 212 15.77 2.85 10.45
CA ALA A 212 14.52 2.50 9.77
C ALA A 212 14.57 2.81 8.26
N ILE A 213 15.23 3.91 7.82
CA ILE A 213 15.32 4.29 6.41
C ILE A 213 16.14 3.27 5.60
N PRO A 214 17.42 2.95 5.95
CA PRO A 214 18.17 1.92 5.24
C PRO A 214 17.48 0.57 5.29
N LYS A 215 16.81 0.23 6.40
CA LYS A 215 16.08 -1.03 6.53
C LYS A 215 14.91 -1.11 5.57
N LEU A 216 14.15 -0.02 5.42
CA LEU A 216 13.08 0.08 4.44
C LEU A 216 13.62 -0.14 3.02
N MET A 217 14.70 0.54 2.64
CA MET A 217 15.31 0.39 1.32
C MET A 217 15.76 -1.06 1.05
N GLN A 218 16.37 -1.70 2.03
CA GLN A 218 16.72 -3.12 1.94
C GLN A 218 15.49 -4.01 1.71
N GLN A 219 14.37 -3.74 2.40
CA GLN A 219 13.15 -4.52 2.22
C GLN A 219 12.51 -4.29 0.86
N ILE A 220 12.56 -3.07 0.30
CA ILE A 220 12.07 -2.79 -1.06
C ILE A 220 12.84 -3.66 -2.07
N VAL A 221 14.17 -3.66 -2.01
CA VAL A 221 15.03 -4.48 -2.89
C VAL A 221 14.76 -5.98 -2.67
N LYS A 222 14.57 -6.40 -1.42
CA LYS A 222 14.25 -7.80 -1.10
C LYS A 222 12.92 -8.25 -1.71
N TRP A 223 11.88 -7.41 -1.67
CA TRP A 223 10.61 -7.68 -2.32
C TRP A 223 10.77 -7.79 -3.84
N ASP A 224 11.48 -6.85 -4.48
CA ASP A 224 11.71 -6.87 -5.93
C ASP A 224 12.42 -8.17 -6.36
N ARG A 225 13.53 -8.52 -5.72
CA ARG A 225 14.29 -9.75 -5.99
C ARG A 225 13.47 -11.03 -5.77
N LYS A 226 12.57 -11.03 -4.79
CA LYS A 226 11.66 -12.16 -4.55
C LYS A 226 10.74 -12.36 -5.74
N TYR A 227 10.18 -11.29 -6.28
CA TYR A 227 9.30 -11.35 -7.43
C TYR A 227 10.05 -11.72 -8.73
N GLU A 228 11.21 -11.14 -8.98
CA GLU A 228 12.05 -11.51 -10.12
C GLU A 228 12.42 -13.00 -10.13
N LYS A 229 12.75 -13.58 -8.98
CA LYS A 229 13.01 -15.02 -8.88
C LYS A 229 11.79 -15.86 -9.26
N THR A 230 10.60 -15.39 -8.95
CA THR A 230 9.35 -16.08 -9.27
C THR A 230 9.11 -16.06 -10.78
N ILE A 231 9.37 -14.94 -11.47
CA ILE A 231 9.29 -14.88 -12.95
C ILE A 231 10.24 -15.88 -13.59
N ARG A 232 11.52 -15.79 -13.25
CA ARG A 232 12.55 -16.66 -13.86
C ARG A 232 12.24 -18.15 -13.69
N ARG A 233 11.48 -18.52 -12.65
CA ARG A 233 11.01 -19.90 -12.44
C ARG A 233 9.84 -20.27 -13.34
N GLN A 234 8.94 -19.32 -13.59
CA GLN A 234 7.75 -19.53 -14.42
C GLN A 234 8.06 -19.50 -15.91
N SER A 235 9.09 -18.78 -16.33
CA SER A 235 9.52 -18.66 -17.72
C SER A 235 10.49 -19.76 -18.20
N ARG A 236 10.89 -20.70 -17.31
CA ARG A 236 11.66 -21.88 -17.74
C ARG A 236 10.71 -22.86 -18.44
N PRO A 237 10.98 -23.22 -19.71
CA PRO A 237 10.23 -24.27 -20.37
C PRO A 237 10.33 -25.56 -19.54
N LYS A 238 9.21 -26.23 -19.40
CA LYS A 238 9.13 -27.58 -18.79
C LYS A 238 9.74 -28.60 -19.72
#